data_123a2954bd299f23008d110f11ddb237
#
_entry.id   123a2954bd299f23008d110f11ddb237
#
_cell.length_a   1.000
_cell.length_b   1.000
_cell.length_c   1.000
_cell.angle_alpha   90.00
_cell.angle_beta   90.00
_cell.angle_gamma   90.00
#
_symmetry.space_group_name_H-M   'P 1'
#
loop_
_entity.id
_entity.type
_entity.pdbx_description
1 polymer ?
#
loop_
_entity_poly.entity_id
_entity_poly.type
_entity_poly.pdbx_seq_one_letter_code
_entity_poly.pdbx_strand_id
1 'polypeptide(L)'
;MTKLDYLNKLTDDKGVISALAFDQRGALKRMMSKYQSEEPTVEQIERLKEIVSEELTPYASSILLDPEYGLPAAKVRDDNAGLLLAYEKTGYDATTTDRLPDCLVEWSVKRIKEQGADAVKFLLYYDVDGSEFVNLQKQAYMERIGSECAAED
;
A
#
# COMPACT_ATOMS: atom_id res chain seq x y z
N MET A 1 16.94 -1.28 12.54
CA MET A 1 16.45 -2.59 12.02
C MET A 1 16.96 -2.69 10.59
N THR A 2 17.41 -3.87 10.19
CA THR A 2 17.92 -4.12 8.83
C THR A 2 16.75 -4.45 7.91
N LYS A 3 16.97 -4.37 6.60
CA LYS A 3 16.00 -4.82 5.57
C LYS A 3 15.48 -6.25 5.83
N LEU A 4 16.35 -7.15 6.34
CA LEU A 4 15.96 -8.51 6.67
C LEU A 4 15.01 -8.56 7.88
N ASP A 5 15.22 -7.70 8.87
CA ASP A 5 14.33 -7.61 10.04
C ASP A 5 12.93 -7.16 9.63
N TYR A 6 12.83 -6.19 8.73
CA TYR A 6 11.56 -5.74 8.16
C TYR A 6 10.89 -6.83 7.31
N LEU A 7 11.67 -7.53 6.48
CA LEU A 7 11.14 -8.64 5.67
C LEU A 7 10.57 -9.74 6.55
N ASN A 8 11.26 -10.08 7.64
CA ASN A 8 10.81 -11.10 8.58
C ASN A 8 9.48 -10.75 9.25
N LYS A 9 9.19 -9.48 9.48
CA LYS A 9 7.90 -9.04 10.01
C LYS A 9 6.73 -9.22 9.02
N LEU A 10 7.01 -9.31 7.74
CA LEU A 10 5.99 -9.49 6.71
C LEU A 10 5.70 -10.96 6.43
N THR A 11 6.51 -11.88 6.94
CA THR A 11 6.44 -13.31 6.64
C THR A 11 5.86 -14.10 7.80
N ASP A 12 5.28 -15.26 7.47
CA ASP A 12 4.95 -16.31 8.46
C ASP A 12 6.22 -17.06 8.93
N ASP A 13 6.03 -18.05 9.79
CA ASP A 13 7.09 -18.93 10.33
C ASP A 13 7.84 -19.76 9.27
N LYS A 14 7.29 -19.84 8.06
CA LYS A 14 7.89 -20.54 6.90
C LYS A 14 8.61 -19.58 5.94
N GLY A 15 8.65 -18.29 6.24
CA GLY A 15 9.22 -17.27 5.39
C GLY A 15 8.34 -16.89 4.19
N VAL A 16 7.03 -17.17 4.25
CA VAL A 16 6.07 -16.85 3.19
C VAL A 16 5.32 -15.56 3.53
N ILE A 17 5.22 -14.65 2.58
CA ILE A 17 4.36 -13.46 2.69
C ILE A 17 2.95 -13.86 2.27
N SER A 18 2.04 -13.95 3.24
CA SER A 18 0.61 -14.17 3.03
C SER A 18 -0.15 -12.91 3.45
N ALA A 19 -0.02 -11.87 2.63
CA ALA A 19 -0.54 -10.54 2.95
C ALA A 19 -2.03 -10.39 2.62
N LEU A 20 -2.79 -9.82 3.55
CA LEU A 20 -4.13 -9.31 3.31
C LEU A 20 -4.04 -7.95 2.60
N ALA A 21 -4.45 -7.88 1.33
CA ALA A 21 -4.39 -6.62 0.56
C ALA A 21 -5.71 -5.85 0.66
N PHE A 22 -5.71 -4.73 1.37
CA PHE A 22 -6.88 -3.88 1.56
C PHE A 22 -6.55 -2.38 1.41
N ASP A 23 -5.80 -2.03 0.36
CA ASP A 23 -5.39 -0.67 0.02
C ASP A 23 -6.32 0.05 -0.97
N GLN A 24 -7.48 -0.54 -1.29
CA GLN A 24 -8.48 0.08 -2.16
C GLN A 24 -9.05 1.35 -1.50
N ARG A 25 -9.17 2.41 -2.29
CA ARG A 25 -9.72 3.73 -1.92
C ARG A 25 -10.94 4.04 -2.77
N GLY A 26 -10.76 4.61 -3.94
CA GLY A 26 -11.87 4.93 -4.85
C GLY A 26 -12.71 3.73 -5.30
N ALA A 27 -12.10 2.55 -5.48
CA ALA A 27 -12.84 1.32 -5.80
C ALA A 27 -13.73 0.87 -4.64
N LEU A 28 -13.22 0.94 -3.40
CA LEU A 28 -13.99 0.64 -2.19
C LEU A 28 -15.15 1.61 -2.02
N LYS A 29 -14.89 2.92 -2.16
CA LYS A 29 -15.92 3.97 -2.11
C LYS A 29 -17.04 3.70 -3.11
N ARG A 30 -16.71 3.40 -4.37
CA ARG A 30 -17.71 3.05 -5.40
C ARG A 30 -18.46 1.77 -5.08
N MET A 31 -17.83 0.78 -4.47
CA MET A 31 -18.50 -0.46 -4.09
C MET A 31 -19.49 -0.21 -2.95
N MET A 32 -19.11 0.52 -1.92
CA MET A 32 -20.00 0.88 -0.80
C MET A 32 -21.20 1.72 -1.28
N SER A 33 -20.99 2.68 -2.18
CA SER A 33 -22.06 3.52 -2.76
C SER A 33 -23.14 2.73 -3.52
N LYS A 34 -22.90 1.47 -3.89
CA LYS A 34 -23.93 0.62 -4.51
C LYS A 34 -24.95 0.08 -3.50
N TYR A 35 -24.64 0.11 -2.23
CA TYR A 35 -25.45 -0.49 -1.17
C TYR A 35 -26.03 0.54 -0.20
N GLN A 36 -25.84 1.82 -0.47
CA GLN A 36 -26.40 2.93 0.31
C GLN A 36 -26.82 4.08 -0.61
N SER A 37 -27.71 4.96 -0.12
CA SER A 37 -28.27 6.07 -0.91
C SER A 37 -27.33 7.25 -1.06
N GLU A 38 -26.36 7.39 -0.18
CA GLU A 38 -25.39 8.50 -0.15
C GLU A 38 -23.97 7.98 -0.35
N GLU A 39 -23.05 8.84 -0.74
CA GLU A 39 -21.62 8.48 -0.75
C GLU A 39 -21.13 8.12 0.65
N PRO A 40 -20.29 7.08 0.80
CA PRO A 40 -19.73 6.72 2.10
C PRO A 40 -18.86 7.84 2.64
N THR A 41 -19.01 8.12 3.93
CA THR A 41 -18.14 9.06 4.63
C THR A 41 -16.75 8.47 4.87
N VAL A 42 -15.80 9.33 5.21
CA VAL A 42 -14.44 8.91 5.60
C VAL A 42 -14.50 7.92 6.75
N GLU A 43 -15.29 8.23 7.78
CA GLU A 43 -15.43 7.41 8.98
C GLU A 43 -16.02 6.03 8.67
N GLN A 44 -16.93 5.92 7.71
CA GLN A 44 -17.48 4.63 7.27
C GLN A 44 -16.43 3.77 6.56
N ILE A 45 -15.59 4.40 5.73
CA ILE A 45 -14.51 3.70 5.02
C ILE A 45 -13.44 3.24 6.01
N GLU A 46 -13.02 4.11 6.91
CA GLU A 46 -12.06 3.81 7.98
C GLU A 46 -12.58 2.67 8.87
N ARG A 47 -13.83 2.76 9.32
CA ARG A 47 -14.43 1.73 10.17
C ARG A 47 -14.52 0.37 9.50
N LEU A 48 -14.84 0.33 8.21
CA LEU A 48 -14.82 -0.93 7.45
C LEU A 48 -13.40 -1.50 7.39
N LYS A 49 -12.39 -0.66 7.16
CA LYS A 49 -10.98 -1.10 7.13
C LYS A 49 -10.51 -1.59 8.49
N GLU A 50 -10.92 -0.93 9.59
CA GLU A 50 -10.63 -1.39 10.95
C GLU A 50 -11.21 -2.79 11.21
N ILE A 51 -12.50 -3.01 10.92
CA ILE A 51 -13.16 -4.30 11.11
C ILE A 51 -12.43 -5.40 10.31
N VAL A 52 -12.12 -5.15 9.05
CA VAL A 52 -11.42 -6.13 8.20
C VAL A 52 -10.01 -6.41 8.74
N SER A 53 -9.32 -5.39 9.22
CA SER A 53 -7.99 -5.54 9.81
C SER A 53 -8.04 -6.37 11.09
N GLU A 54 -8.92 -6.02 12.03
CA GLU A 54 -9.08 -6.67 13.32
C GLU A 54 -9.45 -8.16 13.16
N GLU A 55 -10.41 -8.47 12.27
CA GLU A 55 -10.94 -9.82 12.10
C GLU A 55 -10.06 -10.74 11.24
N LEU A 56 -9.32 -10.21 10.27
CA LEU A 56 -8.64 -11.04 9.28
C LEU A 56 -7.11 -11.07 9.42
N THR A 57 -6.48 -10.09 10.06
CA THR A 57 -5.02 -10.10 10.22
C THR A 57 -4.50 -11.21 11.14
N PRO A 58 -5.25 -11.78 12.10
CA PRO A 58 -4.82 -12.97 12.83
C PRO A 58 -4.53 -14.19 11.92
N TYR A 59 -5.03 -14.18 10.69
CA TYR A 59 -4.87 -15.26 9.71
C TYR A 59 -3.91 -14.89 8.56
N ALA A 60 -3.28 -13.73 8.62
CA ALA A 60 -2.38 -13.22 7.61
C ALA A 60 -0.98 -12.92 8.20
N SER A 61 0.08 -13.03 7.41
CA SER A 61 1.42 -12.65 7.87
C SER A 61 1.61 -11.13 7.90
N SER A 62 0.81 -10.40 7.11
CA SER A 62 0.90 -8.95 7.00
C SER A 62 -0.37 -8.38 6.39
N ILE A 63 -0.54 -7.05 6.47
CA ILE A 63 -1.63 -6.33 5.81
C ILE A 63 -1.06 -5.18 4.97
N LEU A 64 -1.63 -5.02 3.77
CA LEU A 64 -1.39 -3.87 2.92
C LEU A 64 -2.56 -2.89 3.04
N LEU A 65 -2.25 -1.67 3.47
CA LEU A 65 -3.21 -0.57 3.62
C LEU A 65 -2.74 0.65 2.82
N ASP A 66 -3.64 1.61 2.68
CA ASP A 66 -3.34 2.95 2.15
C ASP A 66 -3.24 3.96 3.30
N PRO A 67 -2.46 5.04 3.15
CA PRO A 67 -2.34 6.05 4.20
C PRO A 67 -3.52 7.03 4.25
N GLU A 68 -4.44 7.02 3.27
CA GLU A 68 -5.58 7.93 3.23
C GLU A 68 -6.70 7.52 4.19
N TYR A 69 -7.06 6.22 4.21
CA TYR A 69 -8.12 5.66 5.05
C TYR A 69 -7.67 4.48 5.92
N GLY A 70 -6.46 3.99 5.72
CA GLY A 70 -5.99 2.75 6.33
C GLY A 70 -5.24 2.93 7.65
N LEU A 71 -4.87 4.16 8.05
CA LEU A 71 -4.07 4.36 9.26
C LEU A 71 -4.78 3.94 10.56
N PRO A 72 -6.10 4.15 10.74
CA PRO A 72 -6.82 3.58 11.88
C PRO A 72 -6.77 2.05 11.89
N ALA A 73 -6.98 1.42 10.73
CA ALA A 73 -6.92 -0.04 10.57
C ALA A 73 -5.53 -0.62 10.86
N ALA A 74 -4.47 0.13 10.56
CA ALA A 74 -3.10 -0.27 10.89
C ALA A 74 -2.87 -0.41 12.40
N LYS A 75 -3.61 0.32 13.24
CA LYS A 75 -3.48 0.30 14.71
C LYS A 75 -4.19 -0.87 15.38
N VAL A 76 -5.19 -1.44 14.72
CA VAL A 76 -6.01 -2.54 15.26
C VAL A 76 -5.68 -3.89 14.65
N ARG A 77 -4.65 -3.96 13.78
CA ARG A 77 -4.18 -5.24 13.23
C ARG A 77 -3.60 -6.12 14.33
N ASP A 78 -3.58 -7.43 14.09
CA ASP A 78 -2.89 -8.37 14.96
C ASP A 78 -1.40 -7.97 15.13
N ASP A 79 -0.86 -8.08 16.33
CA ASP A 79 0.50 -7.69 16.67
C ASP A 79 1.57 -8.46 15.89
N ASN A 80 1.26 -9.67 15.41
CA ASN A 80 2.15 -10.48 14.59
C ASN A 80 2.05 -10.17 13.09
N ALA A 81 1.06 -9.41 12.66
CA ALA A 81 0.91 -9.03 11.26
C ALA A 81 1.77 -7.80 10.92
N GLY A 82 2.70 -7.95 9.98
CA GLY A 82 3.47 -6.83 9.45
C GLY A 82 2.60 -5.83 8.68
N LEU A 83 3.10 -4.62 8.49
CA LEU A 83 2.37 -3.55 7.81
C LEU A 83 3.09 -3.11 6.53
N LEU A 84 2.37 -3.15 5.40
CA LEU A 84 2.76 -2.47 4.16
C LEU A 84 1.84 -1.25 3.97
N LEU A 85 2.41 -0.12 3.56
CA LEU A 85 1.63 1.07 3.17
C LEU A 85 1.88 1.43 1.71
N ALA A 86 0.78 1.77 1.01
CA ALA A 86 0.83 2.22 -0.37
C ALA A 86 1.43 3.63 -0.47
N TYR A 87 2.42 3.81 -1.34
CA TYR A 87 3.06 5.10 -1.58
C TYR A 87 2.49 5.83 -2.79
N GLU A 88 1.86 5.10 -3.71
CA GLU A 88 1.25 5.69 -4.89
C GLU A 88 -0.12 6.31 -4.61
N LYS A 89 -0.50 7.29 -5.44
CA LYS A 89 -1.89 7.73 -5.57
C LYS A 89 -2.76 6.59 -6.08
N THR A 90 -4.02 6.59 -5.67
CA THR A 90 -4.98 5.62 -6.14
C THR A 90 -5.30 5.81 -7.62
N GLY A 91 -5.33 4.69 -8.35
CA GLY A 91 -5.88 4.65 -9.70
C GLY A 91 -5.11 5.48 -10.70
N TYR A 92 -4.14 4.89 -11.35
CA TYR A 92 -3.63 5.49 -12.59
C TYR A 92 -4.77 5.59 -13.62
N ASP A 93 -4.77 6.66 -14.40
CA ASP A 93 -5.73 6.85 -15.46
C ASP A 93 -5.69 5.67 -16.46
N ALA A 94 -6.75 4.88 -16.48
CA ALA A 94 -6.85 3.69 -17.32
C ALA A 94 -6.97 4.03 -18.82
N THR A 95 -7.27 5.28 -19.15
CA THR A 95 -7.41 5.77 -20.53
C THR A 95 -6.08 6.20 -21.14
N THR A 96 -5.05 6.37 -20.31
CA THR A 96 -3.71 6.80 -20.74
C THR A 96 -2.83 5.58 -20.95
N THR A 97 -2.25 5.45 -22.15
CA THR A 97 -1.11 4.56 -22.41
C THR A 97 0.14 5.15 -21.75
N ASP A 98 1.14 4.33 -21.51
CA ASP A 98 2.45 4.80 -20.99
C ASP A 98 2.36 5.53 -19.64
N ARG A 99 1.44 5.12 -18.78
CA ARG A 99 1.24 5.71 -17.45
C ARG A 99 2.53 5.74 -16.64
N LEU A 100 2.90 6.94 -16.18
CA LEU A 100 4.00 7.11 -15.23
C LEU A 100 3.48 6.95 -13.81
N PRO A 101 4.31 6.46 -12.88
CA PRO A 101 3.98 6.41 -11.48
C PRO A 101 3.64 7.79 -10.91
N ASP A 102 2.71 7.84 -9.97
CA ASP A 102 2.33 9.06 -9.25
C ASP A 102 2.31 8.78 -7.74
N CYS A 103 3.26 9.37 -7.02
CA CYS A 103 3.36 9.23 -5.58
C CYS A 103 2.44 10.23 -4.87
N LEU A 104 2.03 9.86 -3.66
CA LEU A 104 1.38 10.79 -2.73
C LEU A 104 2.39 11.87 -2.35
N VAL A 105 2.10 13.13 -2.71
CA VAL A 105 3.06 14.25 -2.62
C VAL A 105 3.43 14.63 -1.19
N GLU A 106 2.55 14.34 -0.25
CA GLU A 106 2.74 14.58 1.19
C GLU A 106 3.46 13.42 1.90
N TRP A 107 3.72 12.31 1.21
CA TRP A 107 4.35 11.13 1.76
C TRP A 107 5.78 10.92 1.23
N SER A 108 6.55 10.16 2.00
CA SER A 108 7.87 9.64 1.66
C SER A 108 8.06 8.30 2.37
N VAL A 109 9.06 7.51 2.01
CA VAL A 109 9.37 6.26 2.71
C VAL A 109 9.60 6.52 4.20
N LYS A 110 10.30 7.60 4.55
CA LYS A 110 10.50 8.01 5.95
C LYS A 110 9.17 8.21 6.68
N ARG A 111 8.23 8.97 6.11
CA ARG A 111 6.92 9.21 6.73
C ARG A 111 6.08 7.94 6.82
N ILE A 112 6.17 7.07 5.83
CA ILE A 112 5.53 5.75 5.85
C ILE A 112 6.07 4.90 7.01
N LYS A 113 7.39 4.86 7.19
CA LYS A 113 8.04 4.20 8.31
C LYS A 113 7.64 4.79 9.67
N GLU A 114 7.52 6.11 9.78
CA GLU A 114 7.05 6.80 10.99
C GLU A 114 5.61 6.41 11.39
N GLN A 115 4.80 5.87 10.47
CA GLN A 115 3.49 5.27 10.77
C GLN A 115 3.57 3.82 11.23
N GLY A 116 4.78 3.28 11.40
CA GLY A 116 5.00 1.90 11.83
C GLY A 116 4.94 0.88 10.69
N ALA A 117 5.04 1.31 9.45
CA ALA A 117 5.11 0.39 8.31
C ALA A 117 6.46 -0.32 8.26
N ASP A 118 6.42 -1.59 7.89
CA ASP A 118 7.57 -2.47 7.70
C ASP A 118 8.00 -2.51 6.23
N ALA A 119 7.12 -2.12 5.31
CA ALA A 119 7.44 -2.00 3.89
C ALA A 119 6.56 -0.96 3.17
N VAL A 120 7.06 -0.58 2.02
CA VAL A 120 6.37 0.30 1.06
C VAL A 120 5.82 -0.54 -0.07
N LYS A 121 4.55 -0.33 -0.42
CA LYS A 121 3.97 -0.86 -1.66
C LYS A 121 3.94 0.25 -2.69
N PHE A 122 4.38 -0.10 -3.89
CA PHE A 122 4.37 0.80 -5.02
C PHE A 122 3.83 0.10 -6.26
N LEU A 123 2.82 0.66 -6.89
CA LEU A 123 2.23 0.12 -8.11
C LEU A 123 3.00 0.64 -9.33
N LEU A 124 3.47 -0.29 -10.14
CA LEU A 124 4.16 0.02 -11.39
C LEU A 124 3.52 -0.77 -12.55
N TYR A 125 2.99 -0.06 -13.53
CA TYR A 125 2.65 -0.66 -14.82
C TYR A 125 3.88 -0.63 -15.71
N TYR A 126 4.41 -1.79 -16.05
CA TYR A 126 5.61 -1.91 -16.88
C TYR A 126 5.29 -2.79 -18.10
N ASP A 127 5.53 -2.24 -19.28
CA ASP A 127 5.40 -2.95 -20.55
C ASP A 127 6.79 -3.10 -21.17
N VAL A 128 7.27 -4.34 -21.28
CA VAL A 128 8.60 -4.65 -21.81
C VAL A 128 8.74 -4.26 -23.30
N ASP A 129 7.63 -4.28 -24.01
CA ASP A 129 7.55 -3.93 -25.43
C ASP A 129 7.14 -2.46 -25.65
N GLY A 130 6.97 -1.70 -24.56
CA GLY A 130 6.59 -0.30 -24.59
C GLY A 130 7.74 0.64 -24.94
N SER A 131 7.45 1.96 -24.94
CA SER A 131 8.44 2.98 -25.20
C SER A 131 9.66 2.88 -24.27
N GLU A 132 10.85 2.79 -24.85
CA GLU A 132 12.12 2.77 -24.11
C GLU A 132 12.24 3.98 -23.16
N PHE A 133 11.90 5.17 -23.65
CA PHE A 133 11.95 6.40 -22.86
C PHE A 133 11.00 6.35 -21.64
N VAL A 134 9.80 5.82 -21.81
CA VAL A 134 8.83 5.66 -20.72
C VAL A 134 9.30 4.61 -19.72
N ASN A 135 9.87 3.51 -20.20
CA ASN A 135 10.42 2.46 -19.34
C ASN A 135 11.63 2.97 -18.52
N LEU A 136 12.51 3.77 -19.12
CA LEU A 136 13.61 4.43 -18.39
C LEU A 136 13.09 5.35 -17.28
N GLN A 137 12.01 6.12 -17.52
CA GLN A 137 11.40 6.94 -16.47
C GLN A 137 10.85 6.08 -15.32
N LYS A 138 10.18 4.96 -15.64
CA LYS A 138 9.65 4.01 -14.64
C LYS A 138 10.76 3.38 -13.81
N GLN A 139 11.86 2.99 -14.45
CA GLN A 139 13.05 2.48 -13.77
C GLN A 139 13.63 3.53 -12.81
N ALA A 140 13.78 4.78 -13.27
CA ALA A 140 14.26 5.86 -12.43
C ALA A 140 13.35 6.16 -11.22
N TYR A 141 12.02 5.97 -11.35
CA TYR A 141 11.12 6.03 -10.20
C TYR A 141 11.43 4.94 -9.17
N MET A 142 11.61 3.70 -9.63
CA MET A 142 11.93 2.58 -8.74
C MET A 142 13.28 2.77 -8.04
N GLU A 143 14.28 3.30 -8.74
CA GLU A 143 15.60 3.60 -8.18
C GLU A 143 15.52 4.66 -7.07
N ARG A 144 14.70 5.71 -7.26
CA ARG A 144 14.48 6.75 -6.24
C ARG A 144 13.80 6.17 -4.99
N ILE A 145 12.73 5.40 -5.17
CA ILE A 145 12.02 4.76 -4.05
C ILE A 145 12.94 3.77 -3.34
N GLY A 146 13.72 2.97 -4.10
CA GLY A 146 14.71 2.07 -3.53
C GLY A 146 15.78 2.81 -2.74
N SER A 147 16.21 3.98 -3.18
CA SER A 147 17.18 4.83 -2.46
C SER A 147 16.58 5.41 -1.19
N GLU A 148 15.30 5.83 -1.21
CA GLU A 148 14.59 6.25 0.00
C GLU A 148 14.49 5.08 1.00
N CYS A 149 14.14 3.87 0.54
CA CYS A 149 14.09 2.68 1.39
C CYS A 149 15.45 2.39 2.04
N ALA A 150 16.53 2.41 1.25
CA ALA A 150 17.88 2.15 1.74
C ALA A 150 18.38 3.21 2.75
N ALA A 151 17.87 4.43 2.67
CA ALA A 151 18.22 5.49 3.64
C ALA A 151 17.52 5.31 5.00
N GLU A 152 16.47 4.49 5.05
CA GLU A 152 15.66 4.26 6.24
C GLU A 152 15.91 2.90 6.91
N ASP A 153 16.83 2.09 6.37
CA ASP A 153 17.25 0.80 6.96
C ASP A 153 18.06 0.96 8.26
#